data_e2bb1cd13a7901fd045deca246e377c6
#
_entry.id   e2bb1cd13a7901fd045deca246e377c6
#
_cell.length_a   1.000
_cell.length_b   1.000
_cell.length_c   1.000
_cell.angle_alpha   90.00
_cell.angle_beta   90.00
_cell.angle_gamma   90.00
#
_symmetry.space_group_name_H-M   'P 1'
#
loop_
_entity.id
_entity.type
_entity.pdbx_description
1 polymer ?
#
loop_
_entity_poly.entity_id
_entity_poly.type
_entity_poly.pdbx_seq_one_letter_code
_entity_poly.pdbx_strand_id
1 'polypeptide(L)'
;MNVRLKRARELAGYAVQLTKDEGLGTMLARGAGFVRRRCFGKKARYLPAKKVLEAQRAEMAGKNFENCQLSTISVLTPLYNTPEVFLRQFLDSFVNQTAPNGELCLADASDAAHSSVGDIVREYQAKYQHIVYKKIENKGIAANTNAAAELASGEYLALADHDDILAPHAMYTMGRAIRQLREAGEPDGFLYSDEALFTKKIEKPLVAHFKPDYAPDYLLCCNYICHLAVFRRELFEQVGGERPECDGSQDHDLFLRLIEQVGGAAHVPQVLYYWRVHEG
;
A
#
# COMPACT_ATOMS: atom_id res chain seq x y z
N MET A 1 7.54 27.55 -21.10
CA MET A 1 8.55 26.80 -21.91
C MET A 1 8.18 25.32 -21.82
N ASN A 2 7.96 24.66 -22.96
CA ASN A 2 7.40 23.29 -23.01
C ASN A 2 8.33 22.29 -22.30
N VAL A 3 7.81 21.56 -21.32
CA VAL A 3 8.54 20.55 -20.51
C VAL A 3 9.29 19.53 -21.39
N ARG A 4 8.72 19.18 -22.54
CA ARG A 4 9.37 18.30 -23.52
C ARG A 4 10.64 18.88 -24.13
N LEU A 5 10.66 20.19 -24.39
CA LEU A 5 11.83 20.88 -24.95
C LEU A 5 12.96 21.03 -23.91
N LYS A 6 12.61 21.27 -22.63
CA LYS A 6 13.58 21.31 -21.52
C LYS A 6 14.26 19.96 -21.37
N ARG A 7 13.47 18.87 -21.32
CA ARG A 7 13.99 17.50 -21.18
C ARG A 7 14.82 17.03 -22.38
N ALA A 8 14.47 17.47 -23.61
CA ALA A 8 15.27 17.18 -24.80
C ALA A 8 16.65 17.86 -24.75
N ARG A 9 16.71 19.11 -24.25
CA ARG A 9 17.98 19.82 -24.05
C ARG A 9 18.87 19.20 -23.00
N GLU A 10 18.30 18.77 -21.89
CA GLU A 10 19.00 18.05 -20.81
C GLU A 10 19.61 16.74 -21.32
N LEU A 11 18.83 15.94 -22.08
CA LEU A 11 19.32 14.71 -22.69
C LEU A 11 20.42 14.94 -23.72
N ALA A 12 20.31 16.00 -24.53
CA ALA A 12 21.35 16.37 -25.49
C ALA A 12 22.64 16.80 -24.76
N GLY A 13 22.53 17.60 -23.71
CA GLY A 13 23.66 17.99 -22.86
C GLY A 13 24.36 16.81 -22.23
N TYR A 14 23.57 15.86 -21.67
CA TYR A 14 24.10 14.61 -21.11
C TYR A 14 24.82 13.75 -22.16
N ALA A 15 24.26 13.62 -23.37
CA ALA A 15 24.90 12.86 -24.46
C ALA A 15 26.25 13.49 -24.88
N VAL A 16 26.33 14.83 -24.98
CA VAL A 16 27.58 15.55 -25.30
C VAL A 16 28.62 15.33 -24.19
N GLN A 17 28.22 15.44 -22.93
CA GLN A 17 29.14 15.22 -21.81
C GLN A 17 29.65 13.76 -21.78
N LEU A 18 28.75 12.80 -21.94
CA LEU A 18 29.09 11.37 -21.98
C LEU A 18 30.07 11.04 -23.13
N THR A 19 29.89 11.71 -24.30
CA THR A 19 30.79 11.51 -25.43
C THR A 19 32.20 12.04 -25.13
N LYS A 20 32.32 13.17 -24.40
CA LYS A 20 33.60 13.73 -23.98
C LYS A 20 34.31 12.86 -22.93
N ASP A 21 33.55 12.33 -21.96
CA ASP A 21 34.10 11.63 -20.80
C ASP A 21 34.39 10.14 -21.10
N GLU A 22 33.51 9.48 -21.83
CA GLU A 22 33.55 8.03 -22.03
C GLU A 22 33.63 7.58 -23.51
N GLY A 23 33.64 8.55 -24.44
CA GLY A 23 33.77 8.31 -25.90
C GLY A 23 32.43 8.01 -26.60
N LEU A 24 32.46 8.21 -27.93
CA LEU A 24 31.28 8.05 -28.79
C LEU A 24 30.64 6.69 -28.77
N GLY A 25 31.47 5.63 -28.68
CA GLY A 25 30.99 4.23 -28.60
C GLY A 25 30.12 3.97 -27.38
N THR A 26 30.53 4.44 -26.21
CA THR A 26 29.75 4.32 -24.96
C THR A 26 28.45 5.10 -25.01
N MET A 27 28.50 6.32 -25.55
CA MET A 27 27.29 7.14 -25.77
C MET A 27 26.28 6.44 -26.68
N LEU A 28 26.73 5.87 -27.81
CA LEU A 28 25.86 5.14 -28.73
C LEU A 28 25.31 3.86 -28.11
N ALA A 29 26.10 3.12 -27.35
CA ALA A 29 25.66 1.90 -26.67
C ALA A 29 24.61 2.21 -25.59
N ARG A 30 24.81 3.26 -24.77
CA ARG A 30 23.83 3.73 -23.78
C ARG A 30 22.58 4.30 -24.45
N GLY A 31 22.71 5.05 -25.54
CA GLY A 31 21.61 5.54 -26.36
C GLY A 31 20.78 4.40 -26.96
N ALA A 32 21.42 3.40 -27.55
CA ALA A 32 20.75 2.20 -28.07
C ALA A 32 20.07 1.41 -26.94
N GLY A 33 20.72 1.27 -25.78
CA GLY A 33 20.14 0.66 -24.59
C GLY A 33 18.92 1.42 -24.06
N PHE A 34 18.94 2.76 -24.09
CA PHE A 34 17.81 3.59 -23.71
C PHE A 34 16.64 3.45 -24.68
N VAL A 35 16.91 3.52 -26.00
CA VAL A 35 15.89 3.33 -27.06
C VAL A 35 15.31 1.92 -26.99
N ARG A 36 16.16 0.89 -26.85
CA ARG A 36 15.72 -0.50 -26.71
C ARG A 36 14.81 -0.70 -25.49
N ARG A 37 15.18 -0.14 -24.34
CA ARG A 37 14.32 -0.20 -23.13
C ARG A 37 13.01 0.54 -23.31
N ARG A 38 13.02 1.73 -23.96
CA ARG A 38 11.82 2.55 -24.16
C ARG A 38 10.89 2.00 -25.24
N CYS A 39 11.42 1.43 -26.30
CA CYS A 39 10.62 0.92 -27.43
C CYS A 39 10.29 -0.57 -27.33
N PHE A 40 11.16 -1.36 -26.72
CA PHE A 40 11.03 -2.83 -26.67
C PHE A 40 11.11 -3.40 -25.24
N GLY A 41 11.36 -2.57 -24.24
CA GLY A 41 11.32 -2.98 -22.83
C GLY A 41 9.91 -3.45 -22.49
N LYS A 42 9.77 -4.70 -22.02
CA LYS A 42 8.53 -5.12 -21.37
C LYS A 42 8.31 -4.15 -20.22
N LYS A 43 7.18 -3.42 -20.21
CA LYS A 43 6.79 -2.64 -19.05
C LYS A 43 6.74 -3.60 -17.86
N ALA A 44 7.44 -3.27 -16.80
CA ALA A 44 7.40 -4.07 -15.60
C ALA A 44 5.94 -4.20 -15.14
N ARG A 45 5.49 -5.42 -14.98
CA ARG A 45 4.16 -5.74 -14.44
C ARG A 45 4.39 -6.35 -13.07
N TYR A 46 3.90 -5.68 -12.05
CA TYR A 46 3.99 -6.16 -10.67
C TYR A 46 2.76 -6.97 -10.25
N LEU A 47 1.69 -6.90 -11.03
CA LEU A 47 0.52 -7.73 -10.83
C LEU A 47 0.77 -9.17 -11.28
N PRO A 48 0.35 -10.17 -10.50
CA PRO A 48 0.40 -11.57 -10.90
C PRO A 48 -0.37 -11.82 -12.19
N ALA A 49 -0.01 -12.89 -12.89
CA ALA A 49 -0.77 -13.32 -14.05
C ALA A 49 -2.21 -13.70 -13.64
N LYS A 50 -3.18 -13.43 -14.52
CA LYS A 50 -4.60 -13.69 -14.27
C LYS A 50 -4.87 -15.10 -13.73
N LYS A 51 -4.20 -16.12 -14.29
CA LYS A 51 -4.29 -17.52 -13.84
C LYS A 51 -3.90 -17.73 -12.36
N VAL A 52 -2.97 -16.91 -11.83
CA VAL A 52 -2.55 -16.97 -10.41
C VAL A 52 -3.65 -16.41 -9.53
N LEU A 53 -4.24 -15.28 -9.90
CA LEU A 53 -5.36 -14.68 -9.17
C LEU A 53 -6.61 -15.59 -9.19
N GLU A 54 -6.87 -16.24 -10.32
CA GLU A 54 -7.94 -17.22 -10.47
C GLU A 54 -7.71 -18.45 -9.57
N ALA A 55 -6.47 -18.95 -9.51
CA ALA A 55 -6.12 -20.07 -8.64
C ALA A 55 -6.30 -19.70 -7.13
N GLN A 56 -5.91 -18.50 -6.73
CA GLN A 56 -6.14 -18.01 -5.37
C GLN A 56 -7.64 -17.92 -5.04
N ARG A 57 -8.45 -17.38 -5.95
CA ARG A 57 -9.91 -17.33 -5.77
C ARG A 57 -10.52 -18.72 -5.68
N ALA A 58 -10.04 -19.66 -6.49
CA ALA A 58 -10.51 -21.06 -6.44
C ALA A 58 -10.14 -21.74 -5.12
N GLU A 59 -8.93 -21.50 -4.59
CA GLU A 59 -8.51 -21.98 -3.26
C GLU A 59 -9.38 -21.42 -2.14
N MET A 60 -9.83 -20.18 -2.29
CA MET A 60 -10.64 -19.46 -1.30
C MET A 60 -12.16 -19.63 -1.54
N ALA A 61 -12.57 -20.36 -2.56
CA ALA A 61 -13.99 -20.53 -2.87
C ALA A 61 -14.75 -21.20 -1.71
N GLY A 62 -15.89 -20.62 -1.33
CA GLY A 62 -16.72 -21.09 -0.21
C GLY A 62 -16.18 -20.75 1.18
N LYS A 63 -15.09 -19.99 1.26
CA LYS A 63 -14.54 -19.46 2.51
C LYS A 63 -15.00 -18.03 2.74
N ASN A 64 -14.99 -17.61 4.00
CA ASN A 64 -15.31 -16.26 4.43
C ASN A 64 -14.25 -15.76 5.43
N PHE A 65 -14.46 -14.59 6.00
CA PHE A 65 -13.53 -13.95 6.94
C PHE A 65 -13.25 -14.85 8.17
N GLU A 66 -14.25 -15.55 8.69
CA GLU A 66 -14.16 -16.34 9.91
C GLU A 66 -13.55 -17.74 9.68
N ASN A 67 -13.60 -18.29 8.45
CA ASN A 67 -13.22 -19.69 8.21
C ASN A 67 -12.11 -19.88 7.16
N CYS A 68 -11.48 -18.81 6.65
CA CYS A 68 -10.54 -18.91 5.54
C CYS A 68 -9.16 -19.49 5.89
N GLN A 69 -8.88 -19.91 7.08
CA GLN A 69 -7.57 -20.46 7.51
C GLN A 69 -6.36 -19.55 7.26
N LEU A 70 -6.59 -18.28 6.89
CA LEU A 70 -5.61 -17.23 6.84
C LEU A 70 -5.84 -16.28 8.01
N SER A 71 -4.78 -15.66 8.51
CA SER A 71 -4.94 -14.62 9.54
C SER A 71 -5.82 -13.49 9.02
N THR A 72 -6.75 -13.06 9.85
CA THR A 72 -7.67 -11.97 9.54
C THR A 72 -6.96 -10.62 9.67
N ILE A 73 -7.20 -9.72 8.72
CA ILE A 73 -6.54 -8.43 8.62
C ILE A 73 -7.60 -7.34 8.51
N SER A 74 -7.66 -6.43 9.49
CA SER A 74 -8.48 -5.23 9.42
C SER A 74 -7.66 -4.10 8.79
N VAL A 75 -8.11 -3.63 7.63
CA VAL A 75 -7.51 -2.48 6.93
C VAL A 75 -8.09 -1.21 7.51
N LEU A 76 -7.27 -0.41 8.16
CA LEU A 76 -7.63 0.85 8.80
C LEU A 76 -7.50 1.98 7.79
N THR A 77 -8.57 2.71 7.57
CA THR A 77 -8.57 3.82 6.61
C THR A 77 -9.37 5.00 7.14
N PRO A 78 -8.69 6.06 7.59
CA PRO A 78 -9.35 7.32 7.89
C PRO A 78 -9.80 7.98 6.58
N LEU A 79 -11.07 8.42 6.52
CA LEU A 79 -11.61 9.16 5.37
C LEU A 79 -11.69 10.65 5.72
N TYR A 80 -11.25 11.51 4.81
CA TYR A 80 -11.44 12.96 4.93
C TYR A 80 -11.63 13.60 3.55
N ASN A 81 -12.86 14.04 3.27
CA ASN A 81 -13.22 14.74 2.03
C ASN A 81 -12.76 14.02 0.75
N THR A 82 -12.77 12.68 0.76
CA THR A 82 -12.25 11.86 -0.32
C THR A 82 -13.00 12.06 -1.62
N PRO A 83 -12.35 12.40 -2.75
CA PRO A 83 -12.99 12.46 -4.05
C PRO A 83 -13.66 11.13 -4.41
N GLU A 84 -14.91 11.16 -4.86
CA GLU A 84 -15.71 9.98 -5.20
C GLU A 84 -14.95 8.95 -6.05
N VAL A 85 -14.26 9.42 -7.11
CA VAL A 85 -13.52 8.54 -8.03
C VAL A 85 -12.45 7.73 -7.29
N PHE A 86 -11.73 8.34 -6.36
CA PHE A 86 -10.68 7.67 -5.60
C PHE A 86 -11.26 6.73 -4.55
N LEU A 87 -12.28 7.19 -3.82
CA LEU A 87 -12.97 6.37 -2.84
C LEU A 87 -13.54 5.10 -3.47
N ARG A 88 -14.23 5.21 -4.61
CA ARG A 88 -14.76 4.03 -5.31
C ARG A 88 -13.65 3.09 -5.78
N GLN A 89 -12.54 3.61 -6.30
CA GLN A 89 -11.41 2.80 -6.72
C GLN A 89 -10.76 2.08 -5.54
N PHE A 90 -10.62 2.74 -4.40
CA PHE A 90 -10.11 2.14 -3.17
C PHE A 90 -11.05 1.01 -2.69
N LEU A 91 -12.34 1.29 -2.54
CA LEU A 91 -13.35 0.32 -2.13
C LEU A 91 -13.40 -0.89 -3.09
N ASP A 92 -13.37 -0.64 -4.41
CA ASP A 92 -13.31 -1.69 -5.43
C ASP A 92 -12.06 -2.55 -5.28
N SER A 93 -10.91 -1.96 -4.95
CA SER A 93 -9.67 -2.70 -4.73
C SER A 93 -9.74 -3.63 -3.53
N PHE A 94 -10.45 -3.23 -2.49
CA PHE A 94 -10.69 -4.04 -1.30
C PHE A 94 -11.69 -5.18 -1.57
N VAL A 95 -12.87 -4.89 -2.13
CA VAL A 95 -13.90 -5.92 -2.35
C VAL A 95 -13.53 -6.94 -3.42
N ASN A 96 -12.57 -6.63 -4.28
CA ASN A 96 -12.06 -7.54 -5.31
C ASN A 96 -10.80 -8.33 -4.89
N GLN A 97 -10.45 -8.37 -3.61
CA GLN A 97 -9.36 -9.21 -3.13
C GLN A 97 -9.55 -10.69 -3.48
N THR A 98 -8.46 -11.44 -3.63
CA THR A 98 -8.52 -12.86 -3.98
C THR A 98 -8.80 -13.77 -2.79
N ALA A 99 -8.70 -13.25 -1.56
CA ALA A 99 -9.01 -13.96 -0.33
C ALA A 99 -9.96 -13.14 0.56
N PRO A 100 -10.85 -13.79 1.30
CA PRO A 100 -11.86 -13.13 2.13
C PRO A 100 -11.38 -12.86 3.57
N ASN A 101 -10.07 -12.86 3.83
CA ASN A 101 -9.50 -12.64 5.16
C ASN A 101 -9.34 -11.16 5.53
N GLY A 102 -9.86 -10.24 4.71
CA GLY A 102 -9.83 -8.80 4.94
C GLY A 102 -11.12 -8.26 5.51
N GLU A 103 -11.03 -7.33 6.46
CA GLU A 103 -12.08 -6.44 6.94
C GLU A 103 -11.64 -5.00 6.67
N LEU A 104 -12.56 -4.12 6.28
CA LEU A 104 -12.26 -2.71 6.02
C LEU A 104 -12.92 -1.82 7.07
N CYS A 105 -12.12 -1.14 7.87
CA CYS A 105 -12.54 -0.28 8.97
C CYS A 105 -12.38 1.19 8.56
N LEU A 106 -13.50 1.88 8.34
CA LEU A 106 -13.56 3.24 7.82
C LEU A 106 -14.03 4.22 8.89
N ALA A 107 -13.17 5.14 9.29
CA ALA A 107 -13.49 6.27 10.17
C ALA A 107 -13.62 7.54 9.33
N ASP A 108 -14.84 8.00 9.07
CA ASP A 108 -15.11 9.13 8.19
C ASP A 108 -15.19 10.45 8.96
N ALA A 109 -14.15 11.25 8.82
CA ALA A 109 -14.01 12.58 9.39
C ALA A 109 -14.38 13.71 8.40
N SER A 110 -14.98 13.39 7.24
CA SER A 110 -15.35 14.37 6.21
C SER A 110 -16.31 15.41 6.76
N ASP A 111 -16.23 16.64 6.27
CA ASP A 111 -17.12 17.73 6.64
C ASP A 111 -18.53 17.60 6.01
N ALA A 112 -19.43 18.50 6.35
CA ALA A 112 -20.82 18.47 5.88
C ALA A 112 -20.95 18.68 4.37
N ALA A 113 -19.99 19.38 3.73
CA ALA A 113 -20.00 19.59 2.28
C ALA A 113 -19.63 18.32 1.49
N HIS A 114 -19.00 17.35 2.17
CA HIS A 114 -18.57 16.08 1.60
C HIS A 114 -19.36 14.88 2.13
N SER A 115 -20.62 15.06 2.50
CA SER A 115 -21.50 14.00 3.04
C SER A 115 -21.67 12.82 2.08
N SER A 116 -21.45 13.00 0.77
CA SER A 116 -21.45 11.94 -0.23
C SER A 116 -20.44 10.83 0.03
N VAL A 117 -19.35 11.09 0.78
CA VAL A 117 -18.38 10.07 1.20
C VAL A 117 -19.08 8.96 1.98
N GLY A 118 -19.88 9.31 3.00
CA GLY A 118 -20.63 8.32 3.77
C GLY A 118 -21.72 7.61 2.95
N ASP A 119 -22.37 8.30 1.98
CA ASP A 119 -23.36 7.68 1.11
C ASP A 119 -22.73 6.59 0.24
N ILE A 120 -21.58 6.89 -0.37
CA ILE A 120 -20.82 5.92 -1.18
C ILE A 120 -20.43 4.71 -0.33
N VAL A 121 -19.92 4.91 0.88
CA VAL A 121 -19.56 3.77 1.76
C VAL A 121 -20.78 2.90 2.06
N ARG A 122 -21.94 3.50 2.36
CA ARG A 122 -23.18 2.76 2.61
C ARG A 122 -23.64 1.93 1.40
N GLU A 123 -23.42 2.41 0.17
CA GLU A 123 -23.67 1.60 -1.05
C GLU A 123 -22.87 0.30 -1.08
N TYR A 124 -21.62 0.34 -0.60
CA TYR A 124 -20.76 -0.84 -0.53
C TYR A 124 -21.12 -1.72 0.67
N GLN A 125 -21.39 -1.16 1.83
CA GLN A 125 -21.84 -1.91 3.01
C GLN A 125 -23.10 -2.74 2.74
N ALA A 126 -24.01 -2.23 1.94
CA ALA A 126 -25.24 -2.95 1.57
C ALA A 126 -24.96 -4.24 0.78
N LYS A 127 -23.76 -4.40 0.20
CA LYS A 127 -23.35 -5.55 -0.63
C LYS A 127 -22.26 -6.40 0.01
N TYR A 128 -21.45 -5.81 0.89
CA TYR A 128 -20.24 -6.43 1.45
C TYR A 128 -20.22 -6.31 2.97
N GLN A 129 -20.32 -7.43 3.66
CA GLN A 129 -20.48 -7.49 5.12
C GLN A 129 -19.27 -7.04 5.93
N HIS A 130 -18.06 -7.14 5.34
CA HIS A 130 -16.79 -6.83 6.03
C HIS A 130 -16.30 -5.40 5.76
N ILE A 131 -17.21 -4.46 5.52
CA ILE A 131 -16.94 -3.03 5.51
C ILE A 131 -17.63 -2.42 6.74
N VAL A 132 -16.83 -2.01 7.71
CA VAL A 132 -17.29 -1.37 8.94
C VAL A 132 -17.07 0.14 8.82
N TYR A 133 -18.08 0.93 9.15
CA TYR A 133 -18.05 2.38 8.94
C TYR A 133 -18.56 3.12 10.17
N LYS A 134 -17.87 4.19 10.54
CA LYS A 134 -18.28 5.12 11.60
C LYS A 134 -18.02 6.55 11.14
N LYS A 135 -19.03 7.40 11.24
CA LYS A 135 -18.87 8.85 11.12
C LYS A 135 -18.26 9.41 12.38
N ILE A 136 -17.20 10.21 12.28
CA ILE A 136 -16.50 10.79 13.41
C ILE A 136 -16.28 12.29 13.21
N GLU A 137 -15.88 12.99 14.28
CA GLU A 137 -15.32 14.33 14.23
C GLU A 137 -13.85 14.26 13.78
N ASN A 138 -13.42 15.20 12.93
CA ASN A 138 -12.02 15.27 12.52
C ASN A 138 -11.12 15.77 13.66
N LYS A 139 -10.17 14.95 14.07
CA LYS A 139 -9.20 15.24 15.16
C LYS A 139 -7.74 15.04 14.72
N GLY A 140 -7.47 15.05 13.41
CA GLY A 140 -6.16 14.76 12.84
C GLY A 140 -6.02 13.30 12.42
N ILE A 141 -5.00 13.02 11.59
CA ILE A 141 -4.86 11.72 10.94
C ILE A 141 -4.65 10.59 11.94
N ALA A 142 -3.79 10.76 12.94
CA ALA A 142 -3.52 9.76 13.95
C ALA A 142 -4.79 9.41 14.76
N ALA A 143 -5.51 10.44 15.24
CA ALA A 143 -6.74 10.22 15.99
C ALA A 143 -7.83 9.55 15.15
N ASN A 144 -7.93 9.89 13.86
CA ASN A 144 -8.89 9.29 12.93
C ASN A 144 -8.51 7.83 12.60
N THR A 145 -7.22 7.52 12.47
CA THR A 145 -6.72 6.13 12.31
C THR A 145 -7.01 5.30 13.55
N ASN A 146 -6.77 5.85 14.75
CA ASN A 146 -7.13 5.18 16.00
C ASN A 146 -8.63 4.88 16.09
N ALA A 147 -9.48 5.81 15.64
CA ALA A 147 -10.92 5.59 15.59
C ALA A 147 -11.32 4.51 14.56
N ALA A 148 -10.57 4.32 13.47
CA ALA A 148 -10.75 3.18 12.57
C ALA A 148 -10.31 1.86 13.25
N ALA A 149 -9.24 1.88 14.05
CA ALA A 149 -8.77 0.71 14.79
C ALA A 149 -9.77 0.23 15.85
N GLU A 150 -10.56 1.13 16.46
CA GLU A 150 -11.66 0.75 17.37
C GLU A 150 -12.74 -0.12 16.71
N LEU A 151 -12.83 -0.11 15.38
CA LEU A 151 -13.81 -0.90 14.62
C LEU A 151 -13.27 -2.28 14.26
N ALA A 152 -11.96 -2.51 14.41
CA ALA A 152 -11.29 -3.69 13.93
C ALA A 152 -11.59 -4.94 14.75
N SER A 153 -11.90 -6.04 14.05
CA SER A 153 -12.10 -7.37 14.66
C SER A 153 -11.00 -8.37 14.26
N GLY A 154 -10.19 -8.03 13.23
CA GLY A 154 -9.12 -8.87 12.74
C GLY A 154 -7.99 -9.08 13.74
N GLU A 155 -7.24 -10.13 13.56
CA GLU A 155 -6.06 -10.46 14.36
C GLU A 155 -4.89 -9.49 14.06
N TYR A 156 -4.83 -9.03 12.81
CA TYR A 156 -3.86 -8.05 12.32
C TYR A 156 -4.54 -6.78 11.88
N LEU A 157 -3.79 -5.69 11.93
CA LEU A 157 -4.15 -4.39 11.38
C LEU A 157 -3.25 -4.08 10.18
N ALA A 158 -3.78 -3.35 9.20
CA ALA A 158 -3.03 -2.79 8.09
C ALA A 158 -3.40 -1.34 7.89
N LEU A 159 -2.42 -0.47 7.62
CA LEU A 159 -2.70 0.94 7.30
C LEU A 159 -2.88 1.11 5.79
N ALA A 160 -3.89 1.86 5.38
CA ALA A 160 -4.12 2.20 3.98
C ALA A 160 -4.78 3.57 3.83
N ASP A 161 -4.32 4.34 2.83
CA ASP A 161 -4.89 5.64 2.48
C ASP A 161 -6.11 5.49 1.58
N HIS A 162 -7.06 6.40 1.75
CA HIS A 162 -8.39 6.36 1.13
C HIS A 162 -8.43 6.66 -0.37
N ASP A 163 -7.32 7.09 -0.95
CA ASP A 163 -7.17 7.45 -2.36
C ASP A 163 -6.22 6.52 -3.13
N ASP A 164 -5.67 5.52 -2.45
CA ASP A 164 -4.75 4.52 -2.97
C ASP A 164 -5.45 3.24 -3.45
N ILE A 165 -4.68 2.23 -3.84
CA ILE A 165 -5.20 0.95 -4.33
C ILE A 165 -4.42 -0.22 -3.75
N LEU A 166 -5.12 -1.19 -3.17
CA LEU A 166 -4.55 -2.48 -2.80
C LEU A 166 -4.38 -3.37 -4.03
N ALA A 167 -3.26 -4.08 -4.12
CA ALA A 167 -3.13 -5.12 -5.14
C ALA A 167 -4.19 -6.23 -4.91
N PRO A 168 -4.74 -6.84 -5.97
CA PRO A 168 -5.85 -7.79 -5.82
C PRO A 168 -5.51 -9.04 -5.01
N HIS A 169 -4.24 -9.32 -4.76
CA HIS A 169 -3.73 -10.45 -3.99
C HIS A 169 -3.11 -10.05 -2.64
N ALA A 170 -3.29 -8.79 -2.22
CA ALA A 170 -2.63 -8.28 -1.02
C ALA A 170 -3.03 -9.06 0.24
N MET A 171 -4.32 -9.23 0.50
CA MET A 171 -4.82 -9.93 1.68
C MET A 171 -4.42 -11.42 1.66
N TYR A 172 -4.51 -12.09 0.51
CA TYR A 172 -4.05 -13.45 0.36
C TYR A 172 -2.56 -13.60 0.67
N THR A 173 -1.73 -12.73 0.08
CA THR A 173 -0.26 -12.81 0.20
C THR A 173 0.18 -12.54 1.63
N MET A 174 -0.35 -11.49 2.27
CA MET A 174 -0.03 -11.19 3.67
C MET A 174 -0.49 -12.30 4.61
N GLY A 175 -1.72 -12.80 4.46
CA GLY A 175 -2.21 -13.91 5.28
C GLY A 175 -1.38 -15.19 5.12
N ARG A 176 -0.89 -15.48 3.90
CA ARG A 176 0.03 -16.60 3.64
C ARG A 176 1.40 -16.38 4.27
N ALA A 177 1.95 -15.17 4.18
CA ALA A 177 3.24 -14.82 4.78
C ALA A 177 3.20 -14.97 6.31
N ILE A 178 2.17 -14.44 6.96
CA ILE A 178 1.94 -14.61 8.40
C ILE A 178 1.92 -16.09 8.78
N ARG A 179 1.14 -16.90 8.07
CA ARG A 179 1.06 -18.33 8.32
C ARG A 179 2.41 -19.03 8.17
N GLN A 180 3.19 -18.69 7.13
CA GLN A 180 4.51 -19.26 6.90
C GLN A 180 5.49 -18.91 8.02
N LEU A 181 5.49 -17.68 8.52
CA LEU A 181 6.30 -17.26 9.66
C LEU A 181 5.94 -18.07 10.92
N ARG A 182 4.66 -18.23 11.21
CA ARG A 182 4.19 -19.05 12.36
C ARG A 182 4.59 -20.52 12.25
N GLU A 183 4.43 -21.11 11.08
CA GLU A 183 4.84 -22.50 10.82
C GLU A 183 6.36 -22.69 10.94
N ALA A 184 7.15 -21.65 10.65
CA ALA A 184 8.59 -21.63 10.81
C ALA A 184 9.07 -21.29 12.24
N GLY A 185 8.17 -20.82 13.11
CA GLY A 185 8.52 -20.30 14.43
C GLY A 185 9.24 -18.96 14.41
N GLU A 186 9.08 -18.21 13.30
CA GLU A 186 9.64 -16.88 13.12
C GLU A 186 8.69 -15.78 13.60
N PRO A 187 9.22 -14.60 14.00
CA PRO A 187 8.38 -13.48 14.43
C PRO A 187 7.40 -13.04 13.34
N ASP A 188 6.13 -13.01 13.66
CA ASP A 188 5.04 -12.61 12.76
C ASP A 188 4.32 -11.32 13.22
N GLY A 189 4.90 -10.61 14.18
CA GLY A 189 4.27 -9.43 14.80
C GLY A 189 4.20 -8.21 13.89
N PHE A 190 5.13 -8.06 12.93
CA PHE A 190 5.17 -6.95 11.98
C PHE A 190 5.68 -7.41 10.61
N LEU A 191 4.90 -7.12 9.56
CA LEU A 191 5.25 -7.40 8.17
C LEU A 191 5.09 -6.15 7.32
N TYR A 192 5.83 -6.04 6.22
CA TYR A 192 5.65 -4.98 5.22
C TYR A 192 5.93 -5.49 3.81
N SER A 193 5.34 -4.82 2.81
CA SER A 193 5.53 -5.17 1.40
C SER A 193 6.19 -4.06 0.60
N ASP A 194 6.59 -4.39 -0.64
CA ASP A 194 6.91 -3.38 -1.65
C ASP A 194 5.66 -2.60 -2.07
N GLU A 195 5.89 -1.44 -2.67
CA GLU A 195 4.85 -0.58 -3.20
C GLU A 195 5.20 -0.05 -4.59
N ALA A 196 4.22 0.50 -5.30
CA ALA A 196 4.45 1.17 -6.57
C ALA A 196 3.65 2.46 -6.67
N LEU A 197 4.25 3.49 -7.25
CA LEU A 197 3.58 4.75 -7.53
C LEU A 197 2.81 4.65 -8.85
N PHE A 198 1.59 5.19 -8.88
CA PHE A 198 0.77 5.26 -10.08
C PHE A 198 -0.01 6.57 -10.16
N THR A 199 -0.56 6.90 -11.35
CA THR A 199 -1.47 8.04 -11.53
C THR A 199 -2.88 7.59 -11.90
N LYS A 200 -3.03 6.87 -13.00
CA LYS A 200 -4.34 6.51 -13.55
C LYS A 200 -4.67 5.01 -13.48
N LYS A 201 -3.66 4.14 -13.67
CA LYS A 201 -3.87 2.68 -13.75
C LYS A 201 -2.69 1.95 -13.12
N ILE A 202 -3.00 0.99 -12.24
CA ILE A 202 -2.00 0.16 -11.55
C ILE A 202 -1.24 -0.79 -12.49
N GLU A 203 -1.82 -1.14 -13.65
CA GLU A 203 -1.13 -1.95 -14.68
C GLU A 203 -0.01 -1.17 -15.39
N LYS A 204 0.07 0.15 -15.18
CA LYS A 204 1.08 1.05 -15.74
C LYS A 204 1.65 1.95 -14.65
N PRO A 205 2.31 1.37 -13.64
CA PRO A 205 2.90 2.15 -12.56
C PRO A 205 4.00 3.06 -13.10
N LEU A 206 4.26 4.14 -12.36
CA LEU A 206 5.34 5.08 -12.65
C LEU A 206 6.69 4.49 -12.29
N VAL A 207 6.79 4.01 -11.04
CA VAL A 207 7.98 3.42 -10.42
C VAL A 207 7.53 2.46 -9.33
N ALA A 208 8.31 1.41 -9.07
CA ALA A 208 8.15 0.59 -7.88
C ALA A 208 9.28 0.91 -6.89
N HIS A 209 8.93 0.93 -5.63
CA HIS A 209 9.84 0.99 -4.50
C HIS A 209 10.01 -0.43 -3.96
N PHE A 210 11.12 -1.06 -4.34
CA PHE A 210 11.56 -2.31 -3.76
C PHE A 210 12.31 -2.00 -2.47
N LYS A 211 11.75 -2.44 -1.37
CA LYS A 211 12.26 -2.15 -0.04
C LYS A 211 13.36 -3.16 0.33
N PRO A 212 14.33 -2.77 1.16
CA PRO A 212 15.27 -3.74 1.71
C PRO A 212 14.56 -4.67 2.70
N ASP A 213 15.18 -5.81 3.03
CA ASP A 213 14.84 -6.54 4.24
C ASP A 213 15.06 -5.62 5.45
N TYR A 214 14.50 -6.00 6.61
CA TYR A 214 14.52 -5.15 7.79
C TYR A 214 15.92 -4.59 8.09
N ALA A 215 16.04 -3.28 8.03
CA ALA A 215 17.26 -2.51 8.21
C ALA A 215 17.02 -1.42 9.28
N PRO A 216 17.32 -1.73 10.57
CA PRO A 216 16.99 -0.85 11.70
C PRO A 216 17.61 0.55 11.55
N ASP A 217 18.89 0.66 11.21
CA ASP A 217 19.56 1.95 11.06
C ASP A 217 18.94 2.80 9.95
N TYR A 218 18.48 2.16 8.87
CA TYR A 218 17.83 2.86 7.79
C TYR A 218 16.42 3.33 8.18
N LEU A 219 15.69 2.51 8.95
CA LEU A 219 14.37 2.90 9.46
C LEU A 219 14.46 4.09 10.43
N LEU A 220 15.52 4.17 11.23
CA LEU A 220 15.77 5.33 12.08
C LEU A 220 16.02 6.63 11.29
N CYS A 221 16.57 6.51 10.06
CA CYS A 221 16.85 7.67 9.21
C CYS A 221 15.65 8.10 8.36
N CYS A 222 14.82 7.17 7.92
CA CYS A 222 13.63 7.47 7.11
C CYS A 222 12.62 6.33 7.17
N ASN A 223 11.33 6.69 7.05
CA ASN A 223 10.27 5.71 6.91
C ASN A 223 10.28 5.09 5.50
N TYR A 224 11.06 4.03 5.30
CA TYR A 224 11.05 3.29 4.04
C TYR A 224 9.94 2.23 3.97
N ILE A 225 9.29 1.93 5.10
CA ILE A 225 8.23 0.91 5.19
C ILE A 225 6.94 1.41 4.55
N CYS A 226 6.45 2.60 4.93
CA CYS A 226 5.20 3.21 4.45
C CYS A 226 4.05 2.17 4.29
N HIS A 227 3.65 1.85 3.07
CA HIS A 227 2.59 0.90 2.75
C HIS A 227 3.11 -0.29 1.93
N LEU A 228 2.55 -1.47 2.05
CA LEU A 228 1.56 -1.92 3.01
C LEU A 228 2.26 -2.44 4.26
N ALA A 229 2.01 -1.85 5.42
CA ALA A 229 2.44 -2.37 6.72
C ALA A 229 1.29 -3.16 7.35
N VAL A 230 1.60 -4.35 7.89
CA VAL A 230 0.64 -5.23 8.57
C VAL A 230 1.25 -5.68 9.89
N PHE A 231 0.53 -5.51 10.98
CA PHE A 231 1.03 -5.81 12.32
C PHE A 231 -0.07 -6.35 13.23
N ARG A 232 0.31 -7.07 14.28
CA ARG A 232 -0.65 -7.62 15.25
C ARG A 232 -1.43 -6.52 15.92
N ARG A 233 -2.76 -6.68 16.02
CA ARG A 233 -3.65 -5.75 16.70
C ARG A 233 -3.28 -5.59 18.17
N GLU A 234 -2.96 -6.66 18.88
CA GLU A 234 -2.54 -6.60 20.29
C GLU A 234 -1.32 -5.71 20.53
N LEU A 235 -0.34 -5.69 19.58
CA LEU A 235 0.82 -4.81 19.68
C LEU A 235 0.44 -3.34 19.50
N PHE A 236 -0.47 -3.04 18.57
CA PHE A 236 -0.99 -1.69 18.39
C PHE A 236 -1.69 -1.18 19.65
N GLU A 237 -2.50 -2.01 20.29
CA GLU A 237 -3.16 -1.70 21.56
C GLU A 237 -2.13 -1.50 22.69
N GLN A 238 -1.11 -2.36 22.78
CA GLN A 238 -0.05 -2.27 23.80
C GLN A 238 0.76 -0.96 23.71
N VAL A 239 1.09 -0.52 22.47
CA VAL A 239 1.84 0.73 22.30
C VAL A 239 0.95 1.98 22.34
N GLY A 240 -0.38 1.82 22.48
CA GLY A 240 -1.34 2.92 22.61
C GLY A 240 -1.73 3.57 21.29
N GLY A 241 -1.57 2.87 20.15
CA GLY A 241 -1.96 3.36 18.84
C GLY A 241 -1.05 4.44 18.26
N GLU A 242 -1.56 5.18 17.27
CA GLU A 242 -0.89 6.36 16.71
C GLU A 242 -0.99 7.55 17.66
N ARG A 243 0.05 8.38 17.69
CA ARG A 243 0.16 9.56 18.56
C ARG A 243 -0.21 10.83 17.80
N PRO A 244 -1.26 11.57 18.22
CA PRO A 244 -1.67 12.81 17.56
C PRO A 244 -0.58 13.88 17.48
N GLU A 245 0.33 13.91 18.45
CA GLU A 245 1.48 14.81 18.44
C GLU A 245 2.50 14.51 17.33
N CYS A 246 2.38 13.34 16.69
CA CYS A 246 3.21 12.90 15.56
C CYS A 246 2.50 13.03 14.22
N ASP A 247 1.37 13.74 14.11
CA ASP A 247 0.64 13.94 12.85
C ASP A 247 1.59 14.42 11.73
N GLY A 248 1.56 13.71 10.58
CA GLY A 248 2.48 13.89 9.45
C GLY A 248 3.68 12.95 9.45
N SER A 249 3.94 12.23 10.55
CA SER A 249 4.93 11.15 10.69
C SER A 249 4.43 10.08 11.66
N GLN A 250 3.11 10.00 11.87
CA GLN A 250 2.46 9.14 12.84
C GLN A 250 2.71 7.65 12.58
N ASP A 251 2.76 7.25 11.32
CA ASP A 251 3.06 5.89 10.90
C ASP A 251 4.52 5.51 11.21
N HIS A 252 5.48 6.41 10.99
CA HIS A 252 6.89 6.17 11.31
C HIS A 252 7.10 6.02 12.82
N ASP A 253 6.53 6.90 13.64
CA ASP A 253 6.54 6.80 15.11
C ASP A 253 5.92 5.46 15.57
N LEU A 254 4.76 5.10 14.99
CA LEU A 254 4.09 3.84 15.30
C LEU A 254 4.97 2.63 14.96
N PHE A 255 5.56 2.59 13.76
CA PHE A 255 6.37 1.46 13.31
C PHE A 255 7.60 1.25 14.19
N LEU A 256 8.28 2.33 14.58
CA LEU A 256 9.42 2.24 15.50
C LEU A 256 9.01 1.60 16.84
N ARG A 257 7.89 2.04 17.43
CA ARG A 257 7.38 1.49 18.70
C ARG A 257 6.91 0.04 18.59
N LEU A 258 6.24 -0.34 17.49
CA LEU A 258 5.81 -1.71 17.26
C LEU A 258 6.99 -2.65 17.05
N ILE A 259 7.96 -2.25 16.22
CA ILE A 259 9.13 -3.07 15.88
C ILE A 259 10.03 -3.25 17.11
N GLU A 260 10.11 -2.26 18.00
CA GLU A 260 10.81 -2.38 19.29
C GLU A 260 10.23 -3.52 20.14
N GLN A 261 8.90 -3.73 20.14
CA GLN A 261 8.25 -4.81 20.87
C GLN A 261 8.52 -6.19 20.26
N VAL A 262 8.62 -6.27 18.94
CA VAL A 262 8.79 -7.55 18.20
C VAL A 262 10.25 -7.90 18.00
N GLY A 263 11.15 -6.93 18.02
CA GLY A 263 12.57 -7.09 17.73
C GLY A 263 12.91 -7.19 16.25
N GLY A 264 11.96 -6.91 15.34
CA GLY A 264 12.20 -6.96 13.89
C GLY A 264 10.93 -6.84 13.06
N ALA A 265 11.10 -6.91 11.74
CA ALA A 265 10.00 -6.86 10.79
C ALA A 265 10.26 -7.80 9.61
N ALA A 266 9.24 -8.51 9.13
CA ALA A 266 9.35 -9.42 8.00
C ALA A 266 9.01 -8.70 6.69
N HIS A 267 9.90 -8.80 5.70
CA HIS A 267 9.68 -8.25 4.38
C HIS A 267 8.98 -9.24 3.46
N VAL A 268 7.91 -8.82 2.82
CA VAL A 268 7.21 -9.54 1.76
C VAL A 268 7.59 -8.89 0.41
N PRO A 269 8.56 -9.44 -0.35
CA PRO A 269 9.15 -8.78 -1.53
C PRO A 269 8.20 -8.84 -2.74
N GLN A 270 7.02 -8.29 -2.60
CA GLN A 270 5.98 -8.16 -3.63
C GLN A 270 5.31 -6.81 -3.54
N VAL A 271 4.95 -6.23 -4.70
CA VAL A 271 4.17 -4.98 -4.76
C VAL A 271 2.72 -5.31 -4.42
N LEU A 272 2.33 -5.01 -3.19
CA LEU A 272 0.98 -5.25 -2.68
C LEU A 272 0.16 -3.96 -2.51
N TYR A 273 0.80 -2.82 -2.68
CA TYR A 273 0.21 -1.50 -2.51
C TYR A 273 0.56 -0.58 -3.68
N TYR A 274 -0.39 0.26 -4.10
CA TYR A 274 -0.22 1.24 -5.16
C TYR A 274 -0.56 2.62 -4.63
N TRP A 275 0.48 3.43 -4.46
CA TRP A 275 0.39 4.80 -3.97
C TRP A 275 0.06 5.75 -5.11
N ARG A 276 -1.02 6.52 -4.97
CA ARG A 276 -1.46 7.47 -5.98
C ARG A 276 -0.64 8.75 -5.95
N VAL A 277 -0.13 9.13 -7.12
CA VAL A 277 0.49 10.43 -7.33
C VAL A 277 -0.54 11.35 -7.96
N HIS A 278 -0.90 12.41 -7.24
CA HIS A 278 -1.80 13.44 -7.75
C HIS A 278 -1.08 14.31 -8.78
N GLU A 279 -1.78 14.62 -9.90
CA GLU A 279 -1.31 15.61 -10.85
C GLU A 279 -1.57 16.98 -10.20
N GLY A 280 -0.49 17.67 -9.76
CA GLY A 280 -0.54 19.02 -9.21
C GLY A 280 -0.85 20.09 -10.25
#